data_6b5169fcfaaff934ab9e51915baf1c57
#
_entry.id   6b5169fcfaaff934ab9e51915baf1c57
#
_cell.length_a   1.000
_cell.length_b   1.000
_cell.length_c   1.000
_cell.angle_alpha   90.00
_cell.angle_beta   90.00
_cell.angle_gamma   90.00
#
_symmetry.space_group_name_H-M   'P 1'
#
loop_
_entity.id
_entity.type
_entity.pdbx_description
1 polymer ?
#
loop_
_entity_poly.entity_id
_entity_poly.type
_entity_poly.pdbx_seq_one_letter_code
_entity_poly.pdbx_strand_id
1 'polypeptide(L)'
;MITPALFERYPTLESFAEADVAEVEQYIRSCGFFHTKARDIVACAQTLLAKHGGKVPDSMEELLALPGVGRKTANLILGDVFRAPGAVVVDTHCIRLSNRMGFVDTKDPPKIEAALRAVLPPEKSSDFCHRIVLHGRAVCTARAPKCESCCVRHVCRFATGD
;
A
#
# COMPACT_ATOMS: atom_id res chain seq x y z
N MET A 1 -6.65 17.98 3.17
CA MET A 1 -5.74 16.86 3.54
C MET A 1 -5.81 16.68 5.06
N ILE A 2 -5.96 15.45 5.55
CA ILE A 2 -6.15 15.13 6.99
C ILE A 2 -4.83 15.09 7.75
N THR A 3 -3.80 14.56 7.10
CA THR A 3 -2.51 14.21 7.70
C THR A 3 -1.80 15.37 8.43
N PRO A 4 -1.74 16.60 7.88
CA PRO A 4 -1.06 17.70 8.58
C PRO A 4 -1.65 18.00 9.96
N ALA A 5 -2.96 18.17 10.05
CA ALA A 5 -3.64 18.48 11.32
C ALA A 5 -3.53 17.34 12.35
N LEU A 6 -3.59 16.07 11.86
CA LEU A 6 -3.43 14.91 12.73
C LEU A 6 -2.03 14.85 13.33
N PHE A 7 -0.97 15.03 12.52
CA PHE A 7 0.42 15.00 13.01
C PHE A 7 0.82 16.26 13.79
N GLU A 8 0.17 17.39 13.57
CA GLU A 8 0.32 18.57 14.42
C GLU A 8 -0.22 18.31 15.83
N ARG A 9 -1.38 17.64 15.93
CA ARG A 9 -2.00 17.28 17.21
C ARG A 9 -1.25 16.16 17.94
N TYR A 10 -0.77 15.17 17.20
CA TYR A 10 -0.05 14.00 17.72
C TYR A 10 1.34 13.91 17.06
N PRO A 11 2.34 14.68 17.53
CA PRO A 11 3.65 14.78 16.87
C PRO A 11 4.57 13.59 17.16
N THR A 12 4.28 12.75 18.16
CA THR A 12 5.14 11.63 18.58
C THR A 12 4.34 10.32 18.65
N LEU A 13 5.05 9.20 18.68
CA LEU A 13 4.44 7.88 18.84
C LEU A 13 3.70 7.76 20.18
N GLU A 14 4.28 8.31 21.23
CA GLU A 14 3.70 8.34 22.58
C GLU A 14 2.36 9.11 22.58
N SER A 15 2.33 10.25 21.93
CA SER A 15 1.10 11.05 21.82
C SER A 15 -0.02 10.31 21.08
N PHE A 16 0.30 9.46 20.08
CA PHE A 16 -0.68 8.58 19.46
C PHE A 16 -1.11 7.44 20.38
N ALA A 17 -0.19 6.86 21.14
CA ALA A 17 -0.48 5.76 22.05
C ALA A 17 -1.39 6.17 23.22
N GLU A 18 -1.30 7.43 23.66
CA GLU A 18 -2.10 8.04 24.73
C GLU A 18 -3.36 8.72 24.20
N ALA A 19 -3.57 8.77 22.88
CA ALA A 19 -4.67 9.50 22.27
C ALA A 19 -6.03 8.88 22.62
N ASP A 20 -7.03 9.74 22.83
CA ASP A 20 -8.42 9.32 22.85
C ASP A 20 -8.87 8.94 21.44
N VAL A 21 -9.35 7.71 21.28
CA VAL A 21 -9.83 7.17 20.00
C VAL A 21 -10.94 8.08 19.41
N ALA A 22 -11.84 8.60 20.22
CA ALA A 22 -12.91 9.48 19.75
C ALA A 22 -12.37 10.82 19.23
N GLU A 23 -11.29 11.34 19.80
CA GLU A 23 -10.61 12.54 19.29
C GLU A 23 -9.91 12.23 17.95
N VAL A 24 -9.19 11.10 17.83
CA VAL A 24 -8.57 10.67 16.56
C VAL A 24 -9.62 10.51 15.46
N GLU A 25 -10.80 9.94 15.78
CA GLU A 25 -11.91 9.80 14.83
C GLU A 25 -12.33 11.15 14.23
N GLN A 26 -12.36 12.21 15.01
CA GLN A 26 -12.71 13.55 14.51
C GLN A 26 -11.74 14.05 13.46
N TYR A 27 -10.43 13.85 13.67
CA TYR A 27 -9.39 14.24 12.71
C TYR A 27 -9.46 13.46 11.39
N ILE A 28 -9.84 12.17 11.43
CA ILE A 28 -9.86 11.30 10.25
C ILE A 28 -11.27 11.01 9.72
N ARG A 29 -12.29 11.72 10.15
CA ARG A 29 -13.71 11.49 9.84
C ARG A 29 -14.02 11.41 8.33
N SER A 30 -13.27 12.12 7.50
CA SER A 30 -13.44 12.06 6.05
C SER A 30 -12.81 10.81 5.40
N CYS A 31 -12.10 9.96 6.16
CA CYS A 31 -11.62 8.68 5.68
C CYS A 31 -12.73 7.61 5.75
N GLY A 32 -12.83 6.77 4.71
CA GLY A 32 -13.65 5.57 4.83
C GLY A 32 -13.16 4.67 5.98
N PHE A 33 -14.10 4.05 6.72
CA PHE A 33 -13.82 3.19 7.87
C PHE A 33 -13.05 3.88 9.01
N PHE A 34 -13.32 5.16 9.25
CA PHE A 34 -12.55 5.97 10.18
C PHE A 34 -12.61 5.45 11.62
N HIS A 35 -13.71 4.87 12.09
CA HIS A 35 -13.82 4.27 13.42
C HIS A 35 -12.81 3.12 13.64
N THR A 36 -12.71 2.20 12.68
CA THR A 36 -11.74 1.11 12.74
C THR A 36 -10.32 1.66 12.66
N LYS A 37 -10.06 2.59 11.73
CA LYS A 37 -8.74 3.21 11.58
C LYS A 37 -8.27 3.95 12.81
N ALA A 38 -9.14 4.69 13.50
CA ALA A 38 -8.76 5.39 14.73
C ALA A 38 -8.32 4.42 15.84
N ARG A 39 -9.10 3.36 16.05
CA ARG A 39 -8.73 2.30 16.99
C ARG A 39 -7.41 1.64 16.62
N ASP A 40 -7.24 1.30 15.34
CA ASP A 40 -6.02 0.66 14.84
C ASP A 40 -4.80 1.58 14.98
N ILE A 41 -4.93 2.89 14.72
CA ILE A 41 -3.85 3.86 14.88
C ILE A 41 -3.36 3.89 16.32
N VAL A 42 -4.27 4.04 17.28
CA VAL A 42 -3.92 4.08 18.72
C VAL A 42 -3.32 2.74 19.17
N ALA A 43 -3.98 1.63 18.83
CA ALA A 43 -3.51 0.29 19.19
C ALA A 43 -2.16 -0.07 18.56
N CYS A 44 -1.91 0.38 17.31
CA CYS A 44 -0.62 0.20 16.63
C CYS A 44 0.50 0.96 17.37
N ALA A 45 0.26 2.22 17.74
CA ALA A 45 1.22 3.01 18.49
C ALA A 45 1.54 2.38 19.86
N GLN A 46 0.53 1.93 20.60
CA GLN A 46 0.70 1.20 21.86
C GLN A 46 1.50 -0.08 21.67
N THR A 47 1.21 -0.85 20.61
CA THR A 47 1.92 -2.10 20.32
C THR A 47 3.39 -1.84 19.96
N LEU A 48 3.68 -0.81 19.16
CA LEU A 48 5.05 -0.42 18.83
C LEU A 48 5.85 -0.04 20.08
N LEU A 49 5.27 0.74 20.99
CA LEU A 49 5.95 1.07 22.26
C LEU A 49 6.17 -0.16 23.13
N ALA A 50 5.13 -0.98 23.33
CA ALA A 50 5.18 -2.09 24.26
C ALA A 50 6.04 -3.26 23.80
N LYS A 51 6.04 -3.56 22.50
CA LYS A 51 6.67 -4.77 21.95
C LYS A 51 7.92 -4.51 21.11
N HIS A 52 8.03 -3.32 20.52
CA HIS A 52 9.10 -3.00 19.56
C HIS A 52 9.98 -1.82 20.00
N GLY A 53 9.87 -1.38 21.28
CA GLY A 53 10.67 -0.27 21.81
C GLY A 53 10.51 1.03 21.02
N GLY A 54 9.31 1.29 20.49
CA GLY A 54 8.99 2.48 19.71
C GLY A 54 9.53 2.47 18.26
N LYS A 55 10.02 1.33 17.77
CA LYS A 55 10.55 1.19 16.40
C LYS A 55 9.58 0.42 15.52
N VAL A 56 9.51 0.81 14.26
CA VAL A 56 8.78 0.04 13.25
C VAL A 56 9.59 -1.21 12.89
N PRO A 57 9.02 -2.42 12.99
CA PRO A 57 9.74 -3.64 12.65
C PRO A 57 9.98 -3.75 11.13
N ASP A 58 11.03 -4.47 10.75
CA ASP A 58 11.49 -4.64 9.38
C ASP A 58 11.22 -6.04 8.80
N SER A 59 10.44 -6.86 9.50
CA SER A 59 10.00 -8.18 9.02
C SER A 59 8.52 -8.19 8.65
N MET A 60 8.17 -9.01 7.64
CA MET A 60 6.77 -9.18 7.22
C MET A 60 5.90 -9.73 8.36
N GLU A 61 6.43 -10.66 9.14
CA GLU A 61 5.71 -11.31 10.23
C GLU A 61 5.34 -10.31 11.33
N GLU A 62 6.30 -9.54 11.80
CA GLU A 62 6.08 -8.55 12.85
C GLU A 62 5.19 -7.40 12.38
N LEU A 63 5.36 -6.95 11.11
CA LEU A 63 4.48 -5.92 10.54
C LEU A 63 3.02 -6.39 10.46
N LEU A 64 2.77 -7.64 10.09
CA LEU A 64 1.42 -8.21 10.03
C LEU A 64 0.80 -8.42 11.42
N ALA A 65 1.61 -8.49 12.47
CA ALA A 65 1.13 -8.58 13.85
C ALA A 65 0.68 -7.21 14.42
N LEU A 66 0.98 -6.10 13.73
CA LEU A 66 0.56 -4.77 14.16
C LEU A 66 -0.91 -4.51 13.81
N PRO A 67 -1.70 -3.92 14.73
CA PRO A 67 -3.08 -3.52 14.47
C PRO A 67 -3.20 -2.64 13.22
N GLY A 68 -4.15 -2.94 12.33
CA GLY A 68 -4.41 -2.19 11.11
C GLY A 68 -3.38 -2.36 9.98
N VAL A 69 -2.34 -3.15 10.18
CA VAL A 69 -1.32 -3.42 9.18
C VAL A 69 -1.62 -4.71 8.43
N GLY A 70 -2.18 -4.60 7.24
CA GLY A 70 -2.35 -5.72 6.31
C GLY A 70 -1.15 -5.90 5.38
N ARG A 71 -1.16 -7.00 4.61
CA ARG A 71 -0.08 -7.38 3.68
C ARG A 71 0.35 -6.28 2.72
N LYS A 72 -0.62 -5.51 2.19
CA LYS A 72 -0.33 -4.36 1.33
C LYS A 72 0.50 -3.28 2.06
N THR A 73 0.11 -2.93 3.29
CA THR A 73 0.82 -1.92 4.10
C THR A 73 2.19 -2.43 4.52
N ALA A 74 2.30 -3.70 4.91
CA ALA A 74 3.58 -4.31 5.25
C ALA A 74 4.56 -4.28 4.07
N ASN A 75 4.13 -4.68 2.86
CA ASN A 75 4.96 -4.57 1.65
C ASN A 75 5.37 -3.12 1.34
N LEU A 76 4.47 -2.14 1.54
CA LEU A 76 4.79 -0.73 1.34
C LEU A 76 5.89 -0.26 2.30
N ILE A 77 5.77 -0.60 3.58
CA ILE A 77 6.78 -0.26 4.60
C ILE A 77 8.12 -0.93 4.27
N LEU A 78 8.11 -2.22 3.98
CA LEU A 78 9.32 -2.96 3.61
C LEU A 78 10.01 -2.36 2.38
N GLY A 79 9.26 -2.03 1.32
CA GLY A 79 9.82 -1.49 0.09
C GLY A 79 10.29 -0.05 0.21
N ASP A 80 9.49 0.82 0.84
CA ASP A 80 9.74 2.27 0.82
C ASP A 80 10.62 2.74 1.98
N VAL A 81 10.46 2.16 3.16
CA VAL A 81 11.22 2.55 4.35
C VAL A 81 12.51 1.74 4.47
N PHE A 82 12.38 0.41 4.40
CA PHE A 82 13.51 -0.51 4.62
C PHE A 82 14.26 -0.89 3.34
N ARG A 83 13.76 -0.48 2.15
CA ARG A 83 14.36 -0.83 0.86
C ARG A 83 14.54 -2.34 0.65
N ALA A 84 13.68 -3.13 1.28
CA ALA A 84 13.72 -4.58 1.18
C ALA A 84 13.45 -5.03 -0.26
N PRO A 85 14.30 -5.88 -0.85
CA PRO A 85 14.10 -6.39 -2.19
C PRO A 85 12.88 -7.33 -2.25
N GLY A 86 12.19 -7.33 -3.37
CA GLY A 86 11.02 -8.19 -3.58
C GLY A 86 9.74 -7.73 -2.88
N ALA A 87 9.69 -6.51 -2.33
CA ALA A 87 8.47 -5.94 -1.78
C ALA A 87 7.51 -5.55 -2.92
N VAL A 88 6.39 -6.27 -3.04
CA VAL A 88 5.36 -6.05 -4.07
C VAL A 88 4.07 -5.58 -3.44
N VAL A 89 3.68 -4.34 -3.72
CA VAL A 89 2.46 -3.71 -3.21
C VAL A 89 1.31 -3.98 -4.16
N VAL A 90 0.40 -4.87 -3.78
CA VAL A 90 -0.78 -5.18 -4.59
C VAL A 90 -1.97 -4.34 -4.15
N ASP A 91 -2.21 -3.25 -4.87
CA ASP A 91 -3.39 -2.39 -4.72
C ASP A 91 -4.36 -2.55 -5.90
N THR A 92 -5.43 -1.77 -5.93
CA THR A 92 -6.43 -1.83 -7.02
C THR A 92 -5.85 -1.47 -8.39
N HIS A 93 -4.81 -0.62 -8.45
CA HIS A 93 -4.09 -0.32 -9.68
C HIS A 93 -3.24 -1.51 -10.12
N CYS A 94 -2.49 -2.09 -9.19
CA CYS A 94 -1.67 -3.27 -9.44
C CYS A 94 -2.52 -4.45 -9.94
N ILE A 95 -3.63 -4.76 -9.28
CA ILE A 95 -4.57 -5.81 -9.72
C ILE A 95 -5.02 -5.55 -11.17
N ARG A 96 -5.50 -4.35 -11.45
CA ARG A 96 -6.04 -4.02 -12.78
C ARG A 96 -4.98 -4.06 -13.88
N LEU A 97 -3.84 -3.42 -13.65
CA LEU A 97 -2.81 -3.29 -14.67
C LEU A 97 -2.09 -4.61 -14.91
N SER A 98 -1.82 -5.39 -13.88
CA SER A 98 -1.18 -6.71 -14.02
C SER A 98 -2.03 -7.66 -14.87
N ASN A 99 -3.37 -7.63 -14.69
CA ASN A 99 -4.28 -8.38 -15.54
C ASN A 99 -4.31 -7.84 -16.98
N ARG A 100 -4.42 -6.51 -17.16
CA ARG A 100 -4.47 -5.90 -18.49
C ARG A 100 -3.18 -6.10 -19.28
N MET A 101 -2.05 -6.05 -18.61
CA MET A 101 -0.74 -6.26 -19.25
C MET A 101 -0.45 -7.75 -19.52
N GLY A 102 -1.23 -8.68 -18.95
CA GLY A 102 -1.06 -10.11 -19.15
C GLY A 102 -0.05 -10.77 -18.20
N PHE A 103 0.35 -10.11 -17.12
CA PHE A 103 1.21 -10.73 -16.10
C PHE A 103 0.49 -11.81 -15.30
N VAL A 104 -0.81 -11.64 -15.09
CA VAL A 104 -1.66 -12.55 -14.31
C VAL A 104 -3.07 -12.61 -14.90
N ASP A 105 -3.81 -13.68 -14.51
CA ASP A 105 -5.23 -13.83 -14.80
C ASP A 105 -5.98 -14.15 -13.49
N THR A 106 -5.89 -13.26 -12.53
CA THR A 106 -6.52 -13.41 -11.21
C THR A 106 -6.71 -12.06 -10.54
N LYS A 107 -7.71 -11.97 -9.64
CA LYS A 107 -7.94 -10.80 -8.78
C LYS A 107 -7.47 -11.02 -7.35
N ASP A 108 -6.92 -12.19 -7.04
CA ASP A 108 -6.43 -12.56 -5.71
C ASP A 108 -5.08 -11.88 -5.43
N PRO A 109 -4.99 -10.94 -4.46
CA PRO A 109 -3.76 -10.19 -4.22
C PRO A 109 -2.55 -11.06 -3.86
N PRO A 110 -2.64 -12.09 -3.00
CA PRO A 110 -1.53 -13.01 -2.74
C PRO A 110 -0.99 -13.70 -3.99
N LYS A 111 -1.86 -14.15 -4.90
CA LYS A 111 -1.45 -14.78 -6.14
C LYS A 111 -0.76 -13.80 -7.10
N ILE A 112 -1.27 -12.57 -7.16
CA ILE A 112 -0.65 -11.49 -7.96
C ILE A 112 0.74 -11.15 -7.40
N GLU A 113 0.86 -11.01 -6.08
CA GLU A 113 2.13 -10.76 -5.41
C GLU A 113 3.16 -11.84 -5.76
N ALA A 114 2.78 -13.12 -5.63
CA ALA A 114 3.67 -14.25 -5.94
C ALA A 114 4.10 -14.26 -7.41
N ALA A 115 3.16 -14.04 -8.35
CA ALA A 115 3.46 -14.01 -9.77
C ALA A 115 4.39 -12.85 -10.15
N LEU A 116 4.14 -11.65 -9.61
CA LEU A 116 5.00 -10.49 -9.87
C LEU A 116 6.39 -10.67 -9.27
N ARG A 117 6.51 -11.25 -8.08
CA ARG A 117 7.82 -11.59 -7.48
C ARG A 117 8.64 -12.57 -8.32
N ALA A 118 7.97 -13.46 -9.04
CA ALA A 118 8.64 -14.45 -9.90
C ALA A 118 9.25 -13.82 -11.17
N VAL A 119 8.72 -12.70 -11.66
CA VAL A 119 9.12 -12.07 -12.93
C VAL A 119 9.86 -10.74 -12.76
N LEU A 120 9.69 -10.06 -11.63
CA LEU A 120 10.36 -8.79 -11.39
C LEU A 120 11.72 -8.99 -10.74
N PRO A 121 12.76 -8.27 -11.16
CA PRO A 121 13.99 -8.16 -10.40
C PRO A 121 13.65 -7.65 -8.98
N PRO A 122 14.11 -8.33 -7.91
CA PRO A 122 13.71 -7.99 -6.54
C PRO A 122 13.95 -6.53 -6.17
N GLU A 123 15.07 -5.96 -6.60
CA GLU A 123 15.46 -4.57 -6.35
C GLU A 123 14.61 -3.54 -7.11
N LYS A 124 13.83 -3.96 -8.10
CA LYS A 124 12.91 -3.12 -8.88
C LYS A 124 11.45 -3.23 -8.47
N SER A 125 11.13 -4.12 -7.53
CA SER A 125 9.74 -4.45 -7.20
C SER A 125 8.96 -3.25 -6.65
N SER A 126 9.51 -2.48 -5.72
CA SER A 126 8.86 -1.28 -5.16
C SER A 126 8.71 -0.19 -6.23
N ASP A 127 9.75 0.10 -7.01
CA ASP A 127 9.71 1.07 -8.11
C ASP A 127 8.65 0.69 -9.16
N PHE A 128 8.56 -0.59 -9.54
CA PHE A 128 7.51 -1.08 -10.42
C PHE A 128 6.11 -0.78 -9.86
N CYS A 129 5.87 -1.06 -8.58
CA CYS A 129 4.58 -0.81 -7.94
C CYS A 129 4.21 0.67 -7.97
N HIS A 130 5.14 1.58 -7.68
CA HIS A 130 4.91 3.02 -7.79
C HIS A 130 4.57 3.45 -9.21
N ARG A 131 5.32 2.98 -10.21
CA ARG A 131 5.05 3.26 -11.64
C ARG A 131 3.68 2.75 -12.06
N ILE A 132 3.27 1.57 -11.63
CA ILE A 132 1.93 1.01 -11.89
C ILE A 132 0.83 1.92 -11.34
N VAL A 133 0.97 2.45 -10.13
CA VAL A 133 0.01 3.38 -9.53
C VAL A 133 -0.06 4.68 -10.34
N LEU A 134 1.07 5.29 -10.66
CA LEU A 134 1.14 6.53 -11.44
C LEU A 134 0.54 6.34 -12.85
N HIS A 135 0.94 5.28 -13.55
CA HIS A 135 0.42 4.92 -14.86
C HIS A 135 -1.09 4.63 -14.81
N GLY A 136 -1.54 3.94 -13.77
CA GLY A 136 -2.94 3.62 -13.56
C GLY A 136 -3.83 4.83 -13.27
N ARG A 137 -3.26 5.90 -12.73
CA ARG A 137 -3.95 7.19 -12.50
C ARG A 137 -3.97 8.06 -13.75
N ALA A 138 -2.84 8.15 -14.45
CA ALA A 138 -2.66 9.10 -15.55
C ALA A 138 -3.14 8.56 -16.92
N VAL A 139 -2.88 7.29 -17.20
CA VAL A 139 -3.05 6.67 -18.53
C VAL A 139 -4.03 5.50 -18.48
N CYS A 140 -3.70 4.43 -17.76
CA CYS A 140 -4.49 3.21 -17.73
C CYS A 140 -5.62 3.28 -16.70
N THR A 141 -6.55 4.22 -16.87
CA THR A 141 -7.67 4.42 -15.94
C THR A 141 -8.66 3.25 -16.02
N ALA A 142 -9.52 3.11 -14.98
CA ALA A 142 -10.43 1.97 -14.89
C ALA A 142 -11.47 1.95 -16.01
N ARG A 143 -12.10 3.11 -16.29
CA ARG A 143 -13.23 3.25 -17.23
C ARG A 143 -12.83 3.64 -18.65
N ALA A 144 -11.84 4.51 -18.80
CA ALA A 144 -11.42 5.05 -20.09
C ALA A 144 -9.89 5.08 -20.20
N PRO A 145 -9.24 3.92 -20.42
CA PRO A 145 -7.79 3.87 -20.58
C PRO A 145 -7.37 4.55 -21.90
N LYS A 146 -6.30 5.35 -21.84
CA LYS A 146 -5.74 6.07 -22.98
C LYS A 146 -4.74 5.19 -23.73
N CYS A 147 -5.21 4.08 -24.31
CA CYS A 147 -4.34 3.08 -24.96
C CYS A 147 -3.56 3.66 -26.15
N GLU A 148 -4.13 4.60 -26.90
CA GLU A 148 -3.49 5.20 -28.07
C GLU A 148 -2.19 5.96 -27.75
N SER A 149 -2.13 6.58 -26.55
CA SER A 149 -0.97 7.32 -26.07
C SER A 149 -0.15 6.54 -25.03
N CYS A 150 -0.44 5.25 -24.84
CA CYS A 150 0.22 4.44 -23.83
C CYS A 150 1.61 3.98 -24.27
N CYS A 151 2.65 4.29 -23.49
CA CYS A 151 4.03 3.94 -23.79
C CYS A 151 4.31 2.42 -23.83
N VAL A 152 3.44 1.59 -23.21
CA VAL A 152 3.56 0.12 -23.22
C VAL A 152 2.50 -0.55 -24.10
N ARG A 153 1.82 0.20 -24.99
CA ARG A 153 0.75 -0.33 -25.85
C ARG A 153 1.19 -1.57 -26.64
N HIS A 154 2.37 -1.54 -27.20
CA HIS A 154 2.91 -2.57 -28.09
C HIS A 154 3.20 -3.93 -27.43
N VAL A 155 3.25 -3.98 -26.09
CA VAL A 155 3.46 -5.19 -25.28
C VAL A 155 2.29 -5.47 -24.33
N CYS A 156 1.23 -4.71 -24.40
CA CYS A 156 0.09 -4.81 -23.50
C CYS A 156 -1.00 -5.70 -24.08
N ARG A 157 -1.25 -6.85 -23.50
CA ARG A 157 -2.30 -7.81 -23.91
C ARG A 157 -3.67 -7.14 -24.10
N PHE A 158 -4.07 -6.25 -23.22
CA PHE A 158 -5.35 -5.54 -23.31
C PHE A 158 -5.43 -4.61 -24.52
N ALA A 159 -4.32 -4.05 -24.98
CA ALA A 159 -4.29 -3.11 -26.10
C ALA A 159 -4.04 -3.80 -27.44
N THR A 160 -3.41 -4.98 -27.46
CA THR A 160 -3.19 -5.80 -28.69
C THR A 160 -4.35 -6.71 -28.99
N GLY A 161 -5.16 -7.06 -27.97
CA GLY A 161 -6.32 -7.94 -28.15
C GLY A 161 -5.95 -9.44 -28.10
N ASP A 162 -4.76 -9.78 -27.56
CA ASP A 162 -4.27 -11.16 -27.39
C ASP A 162 -4.80 -11.83 -26.12
#